data_c2054a2366b0c45acdf6c146a28aabbd
#
_entry.id   c2054a2366b0c45acdf6c146a28aabbd
#
_cell.length_a   1.000
_cell.length_b   1.000
_cell.length_c   1.000
_cell.angle_alpha   90.00
_cell.angle_beta   90.00
_cell.angle_gamma   90.00
#
_symmetry.space_group_name_H-M   'P 1'
#
loop_
_entity.id
_entity.type
_entity.pdbx_description
1 polymer ?
#
loop_
_entity_poly.entity_id
_entity_poly.type
_entity_poly.pdbx_seq_one_letter_code
_entity_poly.pdbx_strand_id
1 'polypeptide(L)'
;TKIGTLTDEICTELGLDKIDVMAVAGHDTQSALVSVPTSEEDFIFLSCGTWSLLGTELAEPIINEKSEHYNITNEGGYGRKISFLKNIIGLWCIQESRRQWIREGNEYGFGELEIMAKEAPALQSFIDPDAPEFTPAGDIPTRIREFCKKTGQPVPETVGEVVRCINQSLAMKYRHAMEEIKECTGKDYKTVYMVGGGTQSALLCQFTANACGCRVSAG
;
A
#
# COMPACT_ATOMS: atom_id res chain seq x y z
N THR A 1 7.03 -5.40 -24.80
CA THR A 1 6.96 -5.57 -26.28
C THR A 1 7.64 -4.39 -26.97
N LYS A 2 8.52 -4.67 -27.95
CA LYS A 2 9.06 -3.61 -28.80
C LYS A 2 7.95 -3.05 -29.68
N ILE A 3 7.74 -1.71 -29.66
CA ILE A 3 6.74 -1.03 -30.47
C ILE A 3 7.35 -0.22 -31.61
N GLY A 4 8.66 -0.04 -31.63
CA GLY A 4 9.37 0.69 -32.66
C GLY A 4 10.76 1.11 -32.22
N THR A 5 11.25 2.18 -32.85
CA THR A 5 12.49 2.87 -32.47
C THR A 5 12.21 4.36 -32.32
N LEU A 6 13.12 5.10 -31.69
CA LEU A 6 13.06 6.55 -31.66
C LEU A 6 12.94 7.11 -33.09
N THR A 7 12.21 8.22 -33.24
CA THR A 7 12.08 8.90 -34.55
C THR A 7 13.41 9.51 -34.99
N ASP A 8 13.59 9.69 -36.29
CA ASP A 8 14.83 10.29 -36.84
C ASP A 8 15.03 11.72 -36.33
N GLU A 9 13.92 12.45 -36.08
CA GLU A 9 13.93 13.80 -35.53
C GLU A 9 14.55 13.82 -34.13
N ILE A 10 14.09 12.96 -33.23
CA ILE A 10 14.61 12.87 -31.85
C ILE A 10 16.06 12.39 -31.86
N CYS A 11 16.40 11.40 -32.69
CA CYS A 11 17.78 10.91 -32.82
C CYS A 11 18.73 12.04 -33.28
N THR A 12 18.30 12.86 -34.23
CA THR A 12 19.09 13.98 -34.75
C THR A 12 19.24 15.09 -33.69
N GLU A 13 18.17 15.45 -33.00
CA GLU A 13 18.17 16.49 -31.96
C GLU A 13 19.09 16.13 -30.80
N LEU A 14 19.10 14.87 -30.37
CA LEU A 14 19.88 14.37 -29.22
C LEU A 14 21.24 13.80 -29.59
N GLY A 15 21.58 13.69 -30.88
CA GLY A 15 22.83 13.07 -31.35
C GLY A 15 22.93 11.59 -30.98
N LEU A 16 21.82 10.86 -31.03
CA LEU A 16 21.71 9.45 -30.66
C LEU A 16 21.54 8.56 -31.89
N ASP A 17 22.04 7.33 -31.81
CA ASP A 17 21.65 6.25 -32.72
C ASP A 17 20.20 5.80 -32.42
N LYS A 18 19.61 5.02 -33.37
CA LYS A 18 18.27 4.47 -33.16
C LYS A 18 18.22 3.55 -31.95
N ILE A 19 17.40 3.90 -30.98
CA ILE A 19 17.16 3.15 -29.75
C ILE A 19 15.76 2.51 -29.80
N ASP A 20 15.67 1.27 -29.37
CA ASP A 20 14.39 0.55 -29.30
C ASP A 20 13.45 1.16 -28.27
N VAL A 21 12.20 1.36 -28.66
CA VAL A 21 11.11 1.80 -27.79
C VAL A 21 10.29 0.58 -27.34
N MET A 22 10.28 0.36 -26.03
CA MET A 22 9.62 -0.80 -25.42
C MET A 22 8.34 -0.36 -24.72
N ALA A 23 7.20 -0.97 -25.09
CA ALA A 23 5.98 -0.82 -24.30
C ALA A 23 6.08 -1.66 -23.02
N VAL A 24 5.76 -1.04 -21.90
CA VAL A 24 5.60 -1.66 -20.60
C VAL A 24 4.15 -1.50 -20.14
N ALA A 25 3.77 -2.09 -18.99
CA ALA A 25 2.50 -1.74 -18.36
C ALA A 25 2.53 -0.24 -18.02
N GLY A 26 1.55 0.51 -18.52
CA GLY A 26 1.58 1.98 -18.52
C GLY A 26 1.46 2.65 -17.15
N HIS A 27 1.14 1.87 -16.11
CA HIS A 27 1.03 2.29 -14.72
C HIS A 27 2.05 1.52 -13.87
N ASP A 28 2.69 2.18 -12.90
CA ASP A 28 3.72 1.56 -12.05
C ASP A 28 3.18 0.39 -11.22
N THR A 29 1.97 0.52 -10.67
CA THR A 29 1.28 -0.57 -9.96
C THR A 29 1.05 -1.77 -10.86
N GLN A 30 0.68 -1.57 -12.14
CA GLN A 30 0.49 -2.66 -13.09
C GLN A 30 1.82 -3.36 -13.41
N SER A 31 2.90 -2.60 -13.49
CA SER A 31 4.24 -3.15 -13.66
C SER A 31 4.69 -3.95 -12.44
N ALA A 32 4.38 -3.46 -11.23
CA ALA A 32 4.64 -4.17 -9.98
C ALA A 32 3.82 -5.47 -9.89
N LEU A 33 2.54 -5.43 -10.29
CA LEU A 33 1.67 -6.61 -10.29
C LEU A 33 2.17 -7.71 -11.24
N VAL A 34 2.65 -7.35 -12.43
CA VAL A 34 3.24 -8.32 -13.38
C VAL A 34 4.49 -9.00 -12.80
N SER A 35 5.19 -8.37 -11.87
CA SER A 35 6.38 -8.95 -11.22
C SER A 35 6.05 -9.95 -10.09
N VAL A 36 4.79 -10.06 -9.68
CA VAL A 36 4.37 -10.99 -8.63
C VAL A 36 4.60 -12.44 -9.08
N PRO A 37 5.45 -13.22 -8.39
CA PRO A 37 5.81 -14.57 -8.82
C PRO A 37 4.75 -15.58 -8.35
N THR A 38 3.56 -15.53 -8.92
CA THR A 38 2.47 -16.45 -8.57
C THR A 38 1.95 -17.23 -9.78
N SER A 39 1.56 -18.48 -9.51
CA SER A 39 0.74 -19.29 -10.41
C SER A 39 -0.70 -19.46 -9.90
N GLU A 40 -1.03 -18.83 -8.78
CA GLU A 40 -2.40 -18.83 -8.23
C GLU A 40 -3.29 -17.96 -9.11
N GLU A 41 -4.48 -18.45 -9.45
CA GLU A 41 -5.46 -17.67 -10.22
C GLU A 41 -6.14 -16.61 -9.34
N ASP A 42 -6.41 -16.97 -8.07
CA ASP A 42 -7.10 -16.14 -7.10
C ASP A 42 -6.13 -15.73 -5.98
N PHE A 43 -5.60 -14.53 -6.08
CA PHE A 43 -4.68 -13.96 -5.10
C PHE A 43 -5.00 -12.48 -4.85
N ILE A 44 -4.57 -11.98 -3.72
CA ILE A 44 -4.53 -10.54 -3.44
C ILE A 44 -3.11 -10.04 -3.70
N PHE A 45 -2.98 -8.94 -4.43
CA PHE A 45 -1.75 -8.15 -4.45
C PHE A 45 -1.88 -6.94 -3.53
N LEU A 46 -0.76 -6.51 -2.97
CA LEU A 46 -0.65 -5.30 -2.17
C LEU A 46 0.62 -4.55 -2.59
N SER A 47 0.46 -3.53 -3.42
CA SER A 47 1.54 -2.59 -3.71
C SER A 47 1.63 -1.59 -2.57
N CYS A 48 2.60 -1.81 -1.65
CA CYS A 48 2.73 -1.06 -0.40
C CYS A 48 3.84 -0.01 -0.49
N GLY A 49 3.47 1.20 -0.85
CA GLY A 49 4.33 2.39 -0.91
C GLY A 49 3.75 3.53 -0.06
N THR A 50 3.98 4.77 -0.46
CA THR A 50 3.32 5.95 0.13
C THR A 50 1.81 5.79 0.12
N TRP A 51 1.26 5.35 -1.00
CA TRP A 51 -0.05 4.75 -1.15
C TRP A 51 0.06 3.24 -1.06
N SER A 52 -1.02 2.60 -0.67
CA SER A 52 -1.19 1.15 -0.77
C SER A 52 -2.34 0.84 -1.71
N LEU A 53 -2.06 0.05 -2.75
CA LEU A 53 -3.06 -0.43 -3.67
C LEU A 53 -3.26 -1.93 -3.42
N LEU A 54 -4.43 -2.27 -2.89
CA LEU A 54 -4.78 -3.64 -2.56
C LEU A 54 -5.88 -4.13 -3.50
N GLY A 55 -5.66 -5.25 -4.17
CA GLY A 55 -6.58 -5.73 -5.18
C GLY A 55 -6.34 -7.15 -5.64
N THR A 56 -7.08 -7.53 -6.69
CA THR A 56 -6.97 -8.82 -7.38
C THR A 56 -7.06 -8.61 -8.88
N GLU A 57 -6.65 -9.61 -9.66
CA GLU A 57 -6.84 -9.62 -11.12
C GLU A 57 -8.14 -10.32 -11.50
N LEU A 58 -8.87 -9.73 -12.45
CA LEU A 58 -10.10 -10.27 -13.02
C LEU A 58 -9.99 -10.35 -14.55
N ALA A 59 -10.77 -11.24 -15.16
CA ALA A 59 -10.92 -11.29 -16.61
C ALA A 59 -11.80 -10.15 -17.14
N GLU A 60 -12.81 -9.75 -16.37
CA GLU A 60 -13.80 -8.73 -16.72
C GLU A 60 -13.98 -7.75 -15.54
N PRO A 61 -14.35 -6.49 -15.79
CA PRO A 61 -14.56 -5.51 -14.73
C PRO A 61 -15.83 -5.84 -13.92
N ILE A 62 -15.79 -5.53 -12.62
CA ILE A 62 -16.96 -5.54 -11.74
C ILE A 62 -17.44 -4.09 -11.55
N ILE A 63 -18.61 -3.78 -12.11
CA ILE A 63 -19.25 -2.46 -12.02
C ILE A 63 -20.68 -2.67 -11.51
N ASN A 64 -20.88 -2.45 -10.22
CA ASN A 64 -22.17 -2.58 -9.56
C ASN A 64 -22.23 -1.68 -8.32
N GLU A 65 -23.42 -1.56 -7.71
CA GLU A 65 -23.66 -0.75 -6.51
C GLU A 65 -22.70 -1.08 -5.36
N LYS A 66 -22.30 -2.36 -5.22
CA LYS A 66 -21.40 -2.80 -4.16
C LYS A 66 -19.96 -2.31 -4.39
N SER A 67 -19.43 -2.42 -5.62
CA SER A 67 -18.09 -1.93 -5.95
C SER A 67 -18.01 -0.40 -5.88
N GLU A 68 -19.10 0.30 -6.23
CA GLU A 68 -19.25 1.74 -6.07
C GLU A 68 -19.27 2.12 -4.58
N HIS A 69 -20.10 1.46 -3.77
CA HIS A 69 -20.20 1.72 -2.33
C HIS A 69 -18.86 1.57 -1.60
N TYR A 70 -18.08 0.54 -1.96
CA TYR A 70 -16.76 0.30 -1.39
C TYR A 70 -15.64 1.13 -2.04
N ASN A 71 -15.96 1.95 -3.04
CA ASN A 71 -14.99 2.76 -3.78
C ASN A 71 -13.83 1.91 -4.32
N ILE A 72 -14.16 0.80 -5.00
CA ILE A 72 -13.21 -0.09 -5.64
C ILE A 72 -13.15 0.23 -7.12
N THR A 73 -11.96 0.40 -7.67
CA THR A 73 -11.72 0.77 -9.06
C THR A 73 -11.41 -0.44 -9.94
N ASN A 74 -11.64 -0.28 -11.23
CA ASN A 74 -11.24 -1.21 -12.28
C ASN A 74 -10.19 -0.55 -13.14
N GLU A 75 -8.98 -1.05 -13.15
CA GLU A 75 -7.86 -0.51 -13.95
C GLU A 75 -7.41 -1.54 -14.99
N GLY A 76 -7.05 -1.06 -16.18
CA GLY A 76 -6.51 -1.94 -17.22
C GLY A 76 -5.16 -2.52 -16.83
N GLY A 77 -5.06 -3.84 -16.77
CA GLY A 77 -3.87 -4.60 -16.43
C GLY A 77 -3.16 -5.20 -17.64
N TYR A 78 -2.10 -5.95 -17.37
CA TYR A 78 -1.36 -6.69 -18.39
C TYR A 78 -2.20 -7.83 -18.96
N GLY A 79 -2.02 -8.12 -20.25
CA GLY A 79 -2.70 -9.25 -20.90
C GLY A 79 -4.22 -9.11 -21.02
N ARG A 80 -4.73 -7.87 -21.04
CA ARG A 80 -6.17 -7.53 -21.06
C ARG A 80 -6.92 -7.92 -19.79
N LYS A 81 -6.23 -8.18 -18.70
CA LYS A 81 -6.84 -8.36 -17.39
C LYS A 81 -7.26 -7.01 -16.79
N ILE A 82 -8.10 -7.07 -15.80
CA ILE A 82 -8.55 -5.93 -15.01
C ILE A 82 -7.95 -6.07 -13.61
N SER A 83 -7.29 -5.03 -13.14
CA SER A 83 -6.93 -4.90 -11.74
C SER A 83 -8.10 -4.26 -10.98
N PHE A 84 -8.77 -5.06 -10.19
CA PHE A 84 -9.87 -4.64 -9.32
C PHE A 84 -9.29 -4.32 -7.95
N LEU A 85 -9.16 -3.04 -7.62
CA LEU A 85 -8.35 -2.60 -6.49
C LEU A 85 -8.95 -1.42 -5.73
N LYS A 86 -8.50 -1.29 -4.49
CA LYS A 86 -8.77 -0.18 -3.58
C LYS A 86 -7.51 0.61 -3.28
N ASN A 87 -7.58 1.93 -3.40
CA ASN A 87 -6.54 2.84 -2.96
C ASN A 87 -6.70 3.10 -1.45
N ILE A 88 -5.58 3.02 -0.73
CA ILE A 88 -5.49 3.21 0.72
C ILE A 88 -4.30 4.13 0.98
N ILE A 89 -4.39 5.05 1.93
CA ILE A 89 -3.21 5.77 2.42
C ILE A 89 -2.27 4.75 3.09
N GLY A 90 -1.11 4.53 2.49
CA GLY A 90 -0.17 3.50 2.89
C GLY A 90 0.87 3.99 3.92
N LEU A 91 2.15 3.96 3.53
CA LEU A 91 3.26 4.35 4.42
C LEU A 91 3.37 5.87 4.63
N TRP A 92 2.50 6.66 4.05
CA TRP A 92 2.44 8.12 4.20
C TRP A 92 2.52 8.56 5.67
N CYS A 93 1.69 7.97 6.53
CA CYS A 93 1.66 8.35 7.95
C CYS A 93 3.02 8.12 8.64
N ILE A 94 3.71 7.02 8.34
CA ILE A 94 5.06 6.74 8.89
C ILE A 94 6.08 7.70 8.29
N GLN A 95 6.03 7.93 6.99
CA GLN A 95 6.97 8.82 6.29
C GLN A 95 6.86 10.26 6.77
N GLU A 96 5.63 10.78 6.93
CA GLU A 96 5.40 12.13 7.45
C GLU A 96 5.75 12.26 8.94
N SER A 97 5.44 11.23 9.74
CA SER A 97 5.87 11.20 11.15
C SER A 97 7.41 11.26 11.25
N ARG A 98 8.11 10.46 10.43
CA ARG A 98 9.57 10.49 10.37
C ARG A 98 10.10 11.86 9.96
N ARG A 99 9.52 12.50 8.94
CA ARG A 99 9.88 13.87 8.51
C ARG A 99 9.68 14.89 9.62
N GLN A 100 8.59 14.73 10.42
CA GLN A 100 8.33 15.58 11.58
C GLN A 100 9.43 15.43 12.63
N TRP A 101 9.78 14.20 13.01
CA TRP A 101 10.83 13.96 13.99
C TRP A 101 12.20 14.48 13.55
N ILE A 102 12.54 14.38 12.26
CA ILE A 102 13.77 14.99 11.71
C ILE A 102 13.75 16.52 11.89
N ARG A 103 12.62 17.19 11.61
CA ARG A 103 12.47 18.63 11.85
C ARG A 103 12.62 19.01 13.33
N GLU A 104 12.26 18.11 14.22
CA GLU A 104 12.41 18.25 15.68
C GLU A 104 13.81 17.89 16.18
N GLY A 105 14.73 17.51 15.30
CA GLY A 105 16.11 17.15 15.63
C GLY A 105 16.33 15.67 15.96
N ASN A 106 15.34 14.81 15.74
CA ASN A 106 15.41 13.38 15.99
C ASN A 106 15.42 12.59 14.67
N GLU A 107 16.57 12.07 14.27
CA GLU A 107 16.73 11.33 13.03
C GLU A 107 16.66 9.82 13.29
N TYR A 108 15.51 9.22 13.00
CA TYR A 108 15.29 7.77 13.12
C TYR A 108 15.36 7.09 11.75
N GLY A 109 16.08 5.95 11.67
CA GLY A 109 16.00 5.03 10.54
C GLY A 109 14.71 4.20 10.57
N PHE A 110 14.24 3.71 9.40
CA PHE A 110 13.02 2.87 9.37
C PHE A 110 13.18 1.58 10.18
N GLY A 111 14.36 0.94 10.18
CA GLY A 111 14.63 -0.23 11.00
C GLY A 111 14.57 0.06 12.50
N GLU A 112 15.07 1.23 12.92
CA GLU A 112 15.01 1.68 14.31
C GLU A 112 13.55 1.93 14.75
N LEU A 113 12.75 2.59 13.91
CA LEU A 113 11.32 2.78 14.13
C LEU A 113 10.58 1.45 14.28
N GLU A 114 10.96 0.44 13.49
CA GLU A 114 10.38 -0.91 13.59
C GLU A 114 10.74 -1.59 14.93
N ILE A 115 11.98 -1.45 15.40
CA ILE A 115 12.39 -2.00 16.71
C ILE A 115 11.59 -1.34 17.83
N MET A 116 11.50 -0.01 17.84
CA MET A 116 10.70 0.74 18.83
C MET A 116 9.21 0.32 18.80
N ALA A 117 8.66 0.08 17.61
CA ALA A 117 7.28 -0.37 17.48
C ALA A 117 7.08 -1.82 17.99
N LYS A 118 8.08 -2.70 17.86
CA LYS A 118 8.02 -4.07 18.41
C LYS A 118 7.97 -4.08 19.94
N GLU A 119 8.70 -3.16 20.56
CA GLU A 119 8.79 -3.04 22.02
C GLU A 119 7.55 -2.35 22.63
N ALA A 120 6.84 -1.54 21.86
CA ALA A 120 5.65 -0.83 22.33
C ALA A 120 4.48 -1.78 22.63
N PRO A 121 3.56 -1.43 23.55
CA PRO A 121 2.38 -2.24 23.88
C PRO A 121 1.50 -2.50 22.67
N ALA A 122 1.01 -3.74 22.55
CA ALA A 122 0.19 -4.17 21.41
C ALA A 122 -1.26 -3.74 21.56
N LEU A 123 -1.92 -3.46 20.41
CA LEU A 123 -3.38 -3.29 20.27
C LEU A 123 -3.98 -2.23 21.21
N GLN A 124 -3.24 -1.15 21.48
CA GLN A 124 -3.70 -0.09 22.35
C GLN A 124 -4.59 0.91 21.62
N SER A 125 -4.20 1.33 20.43
CA SER A 125 -4.90 2.35 19.66
C SER A 125 -4.82 2.10 18.17
N PHE A 126 -5.84 2.58 17.46
CA PHE A 126 -6.01 2.44 16.02
C PHE A 126 -6.51 3.74 15.40
N ILE A 127 -6.09 4.00 14.17
CA ILE A 127 -6.60 5.08 13.34
C ILE A 127 -7.20 4.51 12.04
N ASP A 128 -8.03 5.27 11.36
CA ASP A 128 -8.29 5.02 9.95
C ASP A 128 -7.28 5.83 9.12
N PRO A 129 -6.32 5.20 8.43
CA PRO A 129 -5.33 5.92 7.64
C PRO A 129 -5.94 6.83 6.57
N ASP A 130 -7.14 6.49 6.07
CA ASP A 130 -7.84 7.26 5.04
C ASP A 130 -8.68 8.41 5.62
N ALA A 131 -8.71 8.59 6.94
CA ALA A 131 -9.43 9.71 7.53
C ALA A 131 -8.82 11.05 7.07
N PRO A 132 -9.66 12.06 6.79
CA PRO A 132 -9.22 13.34 6.26
C PRO A 132 -8.14 14.03 7.10
N GLU A 133 -8.10 13.76 8.39
CA GLU A 133 -7.10 14.30 9.32
C GLU A 133 -5.67 13.89 8.97
N PHE A 134 -5.47 12.74 8.31
CA PHE A 134 -4.14 12.19 8.01
C PHE A 134 -3.64 12.48 6.59
N THR A 135 -4.47 13.09 5.74
CA THR A 135 -4.11 13.44 4.36
C THR A 135 -3.11 14.61 4.27
N PRO A 136 -3.25 15.72 5.03
CA PRO A 136 -2.33 16.84 4.93
C PRO A 136 -0.95 16.50 5.51
N ALA A 137 0.11 17.01 4.86
CA ALA A 137 1.48 16.86 5.35
C ALA A 137 1.70 17.53 6.72
N GLY A 138 2.64 16.99 7.47
CA GLY A 138 3.07 17.50 8.78
C GLY A 138 2.14 17.09 9.93
N ASP A 139 2.69 17.16 11.14
CA ASP A 139 2.00 16.92 12.42
C ASP A 139 1.25 15.60 12.58
N ILE A 140 1.59 14.60 11.78
CA ILE A 140 0.91 13.28 11.85
C ILE A 140 0.96 12.68 13.27
N PRO A 141 2.07 12.66 14.02
CA PRO A 141 2.07 12.14 15.38
C PRO A 141 1.09 12.87 16.31
N THR A 142 0.99 14.18 16.18
CA THR A 142 0.04 14.98 16.97
C THR A 142 -1.40 14.66 16.61
N ARG A 143 -1.70 14.57 15.30
CA ARG A 143 -3.05 14.22 14.82
C ARG A 143 -3.47 12.83 15.25
N ILE A 144 -2.55 11.86 15.28
CA ILE A 144 -2.82 10.50 15.80
C ILE A 144 -3.22 10.58 17.28
N ARG A 145 -2.48 11.35 18.10
CA ARG A 145 -2.79 11.53 19.51
C ARG A 145 -4.16 12.20 19.72
N GLU A 146 -4.45 13.24 18.95
CA GLU A 146 -5.74 13.93 18.99
C GLU A 146 -6.89 13.00 18.56
N PHE A 147 -6.70 12.22 17.50
CA PHE A 147 -7.67 11.23 17.05
C PHE A 147 -7.95 10.19 18.13
N CYS A 148 -6.91 9.60 18.74
CA CYS A 148 -7.05 8.63 19.82
C CYS A 148 -7.77 9.25 21.03
N LYS A 149 -7.42 10.48 21.42
CA LYS A 149 -8.09 11.20 22.49
C LYS A 149 -9.57 11.44 22.17
N LYS A 150 -9.89 11.89 20.96
CA LYS A 150 -11.26 12.15 20.50
C LYS A 150 -12.12 10.89 20.47
N THR A 151 -11.52 9.74 20.16
CA THR A 151 -12.20 8.44 20.06
C THR A 151 -12.16 7.63 21.36
N GLY A 152 -11.62 8.19 22.45
CA GLY A 152 -11.57 7.53 23.77
C GLY A 152 -10.59 6.35 23.84
N GLN A 153 -9.59 6.32 22.96
CA GLN A 153 -8.56 5.30 22.93
C GLN A 153 -7.33 5.72 23.77
N PRO A 154 -6.50 4.78 24.24
CA PRO A 154 -5.19 5.11 24.79
C PRO A 154 -4.39 5.99 23.81
N VAL A 155 -3.78 7.05 24.31
CA VAL A 155 -3.03 8.01 23.50
C VAL A 155 -1.58 7.52 23.37
N PRO A 156 -1.06 7.30 22.14
CA PRO A 156 0.34 6.90 21.96
C PRO A 156 1.27 8.06 22.31
N GLU A 157 2.13 7.87 23.31
CA GLU A 157 3.04 8.90 23.81
C GLU A 157 4.42 8.82 23.19
N THR A 158 4.94 7.60 23.03
CA THR A 158 6.29 7.37 22.49
C THR A 158 6.30 7.23 20.97
N VAL A 159 7.47 7.40 20.36
CA VAL A 159 7.69 7.15 18.92
C VAL A 159 7.28 5.72 18.56
N GLY A 160 7.68 4.73 19.37
CA GLY A 160 7.35 3.32 19.13
C GLY A 160 5.85 3.05 19.15
N GLU A 161 5.12 3.66 20.09
CA GLU A 161 3.65 3.53 20.17
C GLU A 161 2.95 4.15 18.96
N VAL A 162 3.41 5.32 18.49
CA VAL A 162 2.87 5.95 17.27
C VAL A 162 3.10 5.05 16.07
N VAL A 163 4.32 4.54 15.87
CA VAL A 163 4.64 3.67 14.72
C VAL A 163 3.86 2.36 14.80
N ARG A 164 3.71 1.79 16.00
CA ARG A 164 2.91 0.58 16.20
C ARG A 164 1.44 0.82 15.89
N CYS A 165 0.86 1.92 16.36
CA CYS A 165 -0.50 2.33 16.03
C CYS A 165 -0.69 2.39 14.52
N ILE A 166 0.20 3.04 13.78
CA ILE A 166 0.13 3.15 12.32
C ILE A 166 0.19 1.76 11.67
N ASN A 167 1.17 0.93 12.01
CA ASN A 167 1.35 -0.39 11.39
C ASN A 167 0.17 -1.33 11.64
N GLN A 168 -0.36 -1.34 12.86
CA GLN A 168 -1.54 -2.15 13.20
C GLN A 168 -2.80 -1.64 12.50
N SER A 169 -2.94 -0.32 12.39
CA SER A 169 -4.05 0.31 11.66
C SER A 169 -4.02 -0.02 10.17
N LEU A 170 -2.84 0.04 9.54
CA LEU A 170 -2.65 -0.37 8.14
C LEU A 170 -3.04 -1.84 7.94
N ALA A 171 -2.57 -2.73 8.80
CA ALA A 171 -2.89 -4.15 8.70
C ALA A 171 -4.41 -4.42 8.82
N MET A 172 -5.10 -3.72 9.71
CA MET A 172 -6.56 -3.80 9.85
C MET A 172 -7.29 -3.20 8.64
N LYS A 173 -6.75 -2.11 8.06
CA LYS A 173 -7.30 -1.52 6.84
C LYS A 173 -7.16 -2.47 5.65
N TYR A 174 -6.02 -3.17 5.52
CA TYR A 174 -5.81 -4.18 4.48
C TYR A 174 -6.79 -5.36 4.62
N ARG A 175 -7.01 -5.83 5.86
CA ARG A 175 -8.06 -6.82 6.13
C ARG A 175 -9.42 -6.34 5.67
N HIS A 176 -9.83 -5.14 6.05
CA HIS A 176 -11.13 -4.59 5.69
C HIS A 176 -11.29 -4.49 4.17
N ALA A 177 -10.30 -3.95 3.46
CA ALA A 177 -10.30 -3.87 2.00
C ALA A 177 -10.34 -5.26 1.34
N MET A 178 -9.65 -6.27 1.89
CA MET A 178 -9.71 -7.64 1.41
C MET A 178 -11.11 -8.25 1.59
N GLU A 179 -11.78 -7.99 2.70
CA GLU A 179 -13.16 -8.43 2.96
C GLU A 179 -14.14 -7.80 1.95
N GLU A 180 -14.01 -6.50 1.68
CA GLU A 180 -14.82 -5.81 0.64
C GLU A 180 -14.60 -6.39 -0.76
N ILE A 181 -13.35 -6.72 -1.12
CA ILE A 181 -13.02 -7.38 -2.40
C ILE A 181 -13.65 -8.79 -2.45
N LYS A 182 -13.55 -9.57 -1.36
CA LYS A 182 -14.20 -10.88 -1.27
C LYS A 182 -15.72 -10.78 -1.48
N GLU A 183 -16.36 -9.78 -0.89
CA GLU A 183 -17.78 -9.56 -1.06
C GLU A 183 -18.18 -9.18 -2.49
N CYS A 184 -17.34 -8.44 -3.20
CA CYS A 184 -17.58 -8.05 -4.59
C CYS A 184 -17.34 -9.21 -5.56
N THR A 185 -16.31 -10.02 -5.32
CA THR A 185 -15.87 -11.09 -6.24
C THR A 185 -16.52 -12.44 -5.94
N GLY A 186 -16.99 -12.65 -4.71
CA GLY A 186 -17.45 -13.97 -4.23
C GLY A 186 -16.32 -15.00 -4.07
N LYS A 187 -15.04 -14.56 -4.12
CA LYS A 187 -13.87 -15.43 -4.06
C LYS A 187 -13.25 -15.42 -2.66
N ASP A 188 -12.53 -16.48 -2.32
CA ASP A 188 -11.72 -16.57 -1.11
C ASP A 188 -10.24 -16.57 -1.46
N TYR A 189 -9.45 -15.73 -0.77
CA TYR A 189 -8.04 -15.52 -1.05
C TYR A 189 -7.19 -16.05 0.10
N LYS A 190 -6.16 -16.85 -0.22
CA LYS A 190 -5.29 -17.50 0.76
C LYS A 190 -3.92 -16.83 0.88
N THR A 191 -3.57 -16.00 -0.08
CA THR A 191 -2.27 -15.35 -0.15
C THR A 191 -2.42 -13.88 -0.52
N VAL A 192 -1.69 -13.03 0.20
CA VAL A 192 -1.41 -11.64 -0.16
C VAL A 192 0.03 -11.55 -0.66
N TYR A 193 0.23 -11.15 -1.89
CA TYR A 193 1.54 -10.84 -2.44
C TYR A 193 1.82 -9.36 -2.24
N MET A 194 2.74 -9.05 -1.33
CA MET A 194 3.13 -7.68 -1.03
C MET A 194 4.38 -7.30 -1.81
N VAL A 195 4.33 -6.16 -2.49
CA VAL A 195 5.44 -5.55 -3.23
C VAL A 195 5.63 -4.09 -2.79
N GLY A 196 6.78 -3.50 -3.15
CA GLY A 196 7.09 -2.12 -2.81
C GLY A 196 7.79 -1.96 -1.46
N GLY A 197 7.95 -0.72 -1.00
CA GLY A 197 8.76 -0.37 0.18
C GLY A 197 8.27 -1.01 1.49
N GLY A 198 6.98 -1.31 1.59
CA GLY A 198 6.40 -1.97 2.77
C GLY A 198 6.94 -3.37 3.04
N THR A 199 7.49 -4.05 2.02
CA THR A 199 8.11 -5.38 2.17
C THR A 199 9.36 -5.36 3.05
N GLN A 200 9.97 -4.20 3.23
CA GLN A 200 11.15 -4.02 4.09
C GLN A 200 10.78 -4.05 5.59
N SER A 201 9.50 -3.91 5.94
CA SER A 201 9.03 -4.02 7.32
C SER A 201 8.47 -5.42 7.61
N ALA A 202 9.28 -6.26 8.24
CA ALA A 202 8.84 -7.57 8.70
C ALA A 202 7.66 -7.48 9.67
N LEU A 203 7.62 -6.41 10.48
CA LEU A 203 6.54 -6.15 11.42
C LEU A 203 5.20 -5.89 10.71
N LEU A 204 5.19 -5.02 9.69
CA LEU A 204 3.98 -4.75 8.91
C LEU A 204 3.52 -5.99 8.14
N CYS A 205 4.44 -6.74 7.52
CA CYS A 205 4.12 -8.01 6.85
C CYS A 205 3.45 -9.00 7.81
N GLN A 206 4.01 -9.16 9.02
CA GLN A 206 3.45 -10.06 10.03
C GLN A 206 2.09 -9.59 10.55
N PHE A 207 1.94 -8.28 10.80
CA PHE A 207 0.63 -7.72 11.21
C PHE A 207 -0.42 -7.91 10.13
N THR A 208 -0.05 -7.72 8.86
CA THR A 208 -0.93 -7.97 7.72
C THR A 208 -1.35 -9.44 7.65
N ALA A 209 -0.40 -10.37 7.79
CA ALA A 209 -0.71 -11.81 7.80
C ALA A 209 -1.68 -12.18 8.94
N ASN A 210 -1.42 -11.65 10.14
CA ASN A 210 -2.25 -11.89 11.31
C ASN A 210 -3.66 -11.30 11.15
N ALA A 211 -3.77 -10.07 10.65
CA ALA A 211 -5.04 -9.38 10.46
C ALA A 211 -5.88 -10.06 9.37
N CYS A 212 -5.29 -10.35 8.22
CA CYS A 212 -5.98 -10.97 7.08
C CYS A 212 -6.24 -12.48 7.28
N GLY A 213 -5.56 -13.12 8.24
CA GLY A 213 -5.69 -14.57 8.47
C GLY A 213 -5.17 -15.41 7.29
N CYS A 214 -4.20 -14.90 6.54
CA CYS A 214 -3.66 -15.55 5.36
C CYS A 214 -2.13 -15.40 5.26
N ARG A 215 -1.52 -16.11 4.32
CA ARG A 215 -0.09 -15.97 4.05
C ARG A 215 0.19 -14.62 3.38
N VAL A 216 1.24 -13.94 3.84
CA VAL A 216 1.83 -12.78 3.15
C VAL A 216 3.15 -13.21 2.54
N SER A 217 3.29 -13.07 1.24
CA SER A 217 4.53 -13.27 0.49
C SER A 217 5.06 -11.89 0.13
N ALA A 218 6.18 -11.50 0.71
CA ALA A 218 6.84 -10.22 0.50
C ALA A 218 8.09 -10.40 -0.35
N GLY A 219 8.23 -9.61 -1.44
CA GLY A 219 9.37 -9.70 -2.37
C GLY A 219 9.27 -8.74 -3.53
#